data_6360fa1dde880cc02d9ec0797d1aa828
#
_entry.id   6360fa1dde880cc02d9ec0797d1aa828
#
_cell.length_a   1.000
_cell.length_b   1.000
_cell.length_c   1.000
_cell.angle_alpha   90.00
_cell.angle_beta   90.00
_cell.angle_gamma   90.00
#
_symmetry.space_group_name_H-M   'P 1'
#
loop_
_entity.id
_entity.type
_entity.pdbx_description
1 polymer ?
#
loop_
_entity_poly.entity_id
_entity_poly.type
_entity_poly.pdbx_seq_one_letter_code
_entity_poly.pdbx_strand_id
1 'polypeptide(L)'
;MKIHYINDYKDIQAKEDCVLVLGYFDGLHLGHKALFDKAKKIATEKNFKIVVLTFNETPRLTFARFQPELLLHLTSPEKRSEKFQEYGVDELYLMNFTSHFSKVSSDLFIKKYIYGLRAKAAVVGFDYKFGHNRTSGDYLARNFKGPVYIIDEISEGGEKISSTRIRQLITEGNVEKANQLLGYEFSTCGMVVHGDARGRTIGFPTANLAPINRTYLPADGVYISNVLINGKYYRAMTSIGKNITFGGTELRLEANIFDFDGDIYGETIEIFWLKRIREMVKFNGIDDLVKQLKKDKEIALNWKKDSQTL
;
A
#
# COMPACT_ATOMS: atom_id res chain seq x y z
N MET A 1 9.44 -12.70 -10.37
CA MET A 1 8.08 -13.17 -9.99
C MET A 1 7.21 -13.28 -11.23
N LYS A 2 6.44 -14.36 -11.39
CA LYS A 2 5.48 -14.55 -12.47
C LYS A 2 4.07 -14.21 -11.98
N ILE A 3 3.29 -13.46 -12.78
CA ILE A 3 1.93 -13.03 -12.41
C ILE A 3 0.93 -13.75 -13.31
N HIS A 4 -0.09 -14.33 -12.67
CA HIS A 4 -1.19 -15.04 -13.33
C HIS A 4 -2.52 -14.38 -12.95
N TYR A 5 -3.30 -13.96 -13.94
CA TYR A 5 -4.66 -13.46 -13.74
C TYR A 5 -5.63 -14.62 -13.97
N ILE A 6 -6.45 -14.93 -12.94
CA ILE A 6 -7.39 -16.05 -12.99
C ILE A 6 -8.79 -15.60 -12.60
N ASN A 7 -9.80 -16.24 -13.18
CA ASN A 7 -11.21 -16.05 -12.83
C ASN A 7 -11.80 -17.28 -12.13
N ASP A 8 -11.22 -18.44 -12.42
CA ASP A 8 -11.68 -19.73 -11.88
C ASP A 8 -10.49 -20.68 -11.65
N TYR A 9 -10.71 -21.76 -10.90
CA TYR A 9 -9.69 -22.79 -10.68
C TYR A 9 -9.21 -23.47 -11.96
N LYS A 10 -10.00 -23.43 -13.03
CA LYS A 10 -9.64 -24.00 -14.34
C LYS A 10 -8.52 -23.25 -15.03
N ASP A 11 -8.30 -22.00 -14.65
CA ASP A 11 -7.22 -21.14 -15.16
C ASP A 11 -5.88 -21.46 -14.50
N ILE A 12 -5.86 -22.27 -13.44
CA ILE A 12 -4.66 -22.63 -12.69
C ILE A 12 -3.79 -23.58 -13.52
N GLN A 13 -2.55 -23.21 -13.78
CA GLN A 13 -1.58 -23.99 -14.55
C GLN A 13 -0.28 -24.22 -13.76
N ALA A 14 -0.38 -24.46 -12.45
CA ALA A 14 0.78 -24.69 -11.58
C ALA A 14 1.53 -25.98 -11.96
N LYS A 15 2.85 -25.87 -12.10
CA LYS A 15 3.73 -26.99 -12.50
C LYS A 15 4.62 -27.52 -11.38
N GLU A 16 4.93 -26.66 -10.42
CA GLU A 16 5.86 -26.96 -9.34
C GLU A 16 5.15 -27.02 -7.98
N ASP A 17 5.71 -27.78 -7.06
CA ASP A 17 5.19 -27.86 -5.70
C ASP A 17 5.51 -26.56 -4.94
N CYS A 18 4.60 -26.10 -4.09
CA CYS A 18 4.72 -24.80 -3.47
C CYS A 18 4.32 -24.74 -1.99
N VAL A 19 4.82 -23.69 -1.34
CA VAL A 19 4.25 -23.12 -0.11
C VAL A 19 3.26 -22.04 -0.55
N LEU A 20 1.98 -22.24 -0.24
CA LEU A 20 0.92 -21.34 -0.62
C LEU A 20 0.61 -20.35 0.49
N VAL A 21 0.72 -19.05 0.19
CA VAL A 21 0.37 -17.96 1.10
C VAL A 21 -0.98 -17.37 0.69
N LEU A 22 -1.92 -17.34 1.63
CA LEU A 22 -3.31 -16.95 1.38
C LEU A 22 -3.70 -15.70 2.16
N GLY A 23 -4.26 -14.70 1.48
CA GLY A 23 -4.73 -13.45 2.07
C GLY A 23 -5.08 -12.41 1.03
N TYR A 24 -5.64 -11.27 1.46
CA TYR A 24 -5.90 -10.14 0.56
C TYR A 24 -4.67 -9.24 0.40
N PHE A 25 -3.88 -9.07 1.46
CA PHE A 25 -2.59 -8.37 1.47
C PHE A 25 -2.62 -6.90 1.02
N ASP A 26 -3.61 -6.14 1.43
CA ASP A 26 -3.59 -4.69 1.21
C ASP A 26 -2.60 -4.02 2.18
N GLY A 27 -1.64 -3.28 1.62
CA GLY A 27 -0.60 -2.60 2.37
C GLY A 27 0.62 -3.45 2.72
N LEU A 28 0.60 -4.78 2.54
CA LEU A 28 1.76 -5.69 2.80
C LEU A 28 2.59 -5.30 4.05
N HIS A 29 1.89 -4.91 5.12
CA HIS A 29 2.44 -4.42 6.39
C HIS A 29 3.22 -5.52 7.15
N LEU A 30 3.88 -5.16 8.26
CA LEU A 30 4.72 -6.07 9.04
C LEU A 30 4.01 -7.36 9.48
N GLY A 31 2.70 -7.27 9.80
CA GLY A 31 1.89 -8.47 10.05
C GLY A 31 1.79 -9.42 8.84
N HIS A 32 1.68 -8.87 7.63
CA HIS A 32 1.73 -9.68 6.41
C HIS A 32 3.14 -10.22 6.15
N LYS A 33 4.18 -9.40 6.36
CA LYS A 33 5.58 -9.82 6.17
C LYS A 33 5.91 -11.09 6.96
N ALA A 34 5.39 -11.25 8.17
CA ALA A 34 5.60 -12.45 8.99
C ALA A 34 5.13 -13.74 8.30
N LEU A 35 4.06 -13.69 7.48
CA LEU A 35 3.61 -14.84 6.69
C LEU A 35 4.66 -15.21 5.63
N PHE A 36 5.23 -14.20 4.96
CA PHE A 36 6.24 -14.41 3.92
C PHE A 36 7.56 -14.88 4.50
N ASP A 37 7.98 -14.37 5.65
CA ASP A 37 9.18 -14.84 6.35
C ASP A 37 9.04 -16.35 6.71
N LYS A 38 7.85 -16.76 7.18
CA LYS A 38 7.56 -18.18 7.43
C LYS A 38 7.57 -19.00 6.14
N ALA A 39 6.91 -18.49 5.09
CA ALA A 39 6.87 -19.18 3.79
C ALA A 39 8.27 -19.36 3.20
N LYS A 40 9.12 -18.32 3.28
CA LYS A 40 10.50 -18.35 2.80
C LYS A 40 11.33 -19.43 3.51
N LYS A 41 11.19 -19.54 4.84
CA LYS A 41 11.87 -20.59 5.61
C LYS A 41 11.49 -22.00 5.12
N ILE A 42 10.18 -22.25 4.98
CA ILE A 42 9.68 -23.57 4.52
C ILE A 42 10.13 -23.84 3.07
N ALA A 43 10.01 -22.84 2.19
CA ALA A 43 10.38 -22.95 0.78
C ALA A 43 11.87 -23.32 0.62
N THR A 44 12.74 -22.66 1.39
CA THR A 44 14.18 -22.97 1.40
C THR A 44 14.47 -24.38 1.90
N GLU A 45 13.85 -24.81 3.01
CA GLU A 45 14.06 -26.14 3.60
C GLU A 45 13.57 -27.29 2.70
N LYS A 46 12.50 -27.06 1.93
CA LYS A 46 11.83 -28.09 1.13
C LYS A 46 12.06 -27.97 -0.37
N ASN A 47 12.79 -26.95 -0.81
CA ASN A 47 12.98 -26.59 -2.22
C ASN A 47 11.64 -26.41 -2.96
N PHE A 48 10.71 -25.68 -2.34
CA PHE A 48 9.41 -25.34 -2.91
C PHE A 48 9.41 -23.89 -3.42
N LYS A 49 8.49 -23.59 -4.35
CA LYS A 49 8.17 -22.24 -4.75
C LYS A 49 7.31 -21.53 -3.68
N ILE A 50 7.44 -20.23 -3.56
CA ILE A 50 6.50 -19.40 -2.80
C ILE A 50 5.44 -18.90 -3.76
N VAL A 51 4.21 -19.34 -3.55
CA VAL A 51 3.05 -18.96 -4.37
C VAL A 51 2.06 -18.19 -3.51
N VAL A 52 1.55 -17.11 -4.06
CA VAL A 52 0.48 -16.31 -3.44
C VAL A 52 -0.80 -16.46 -4.25
N LEU A 53 -1.92 -16.71 -3.57
CA LEU A 53 -3.24 -16.54 -4.13
C LEU A 53 -3.94 -15.39 -3.41
N THR A 54 -4.27 -14.35 -4.14
CA THR A 54 -4.89 -13.13 -3.62
C THR A 54 -5.89 -12.55 -4.63
N PHE A 55 -6.48 -11.40 -4.32
CA PHE A 55 -7.50 -10.77 -5.15
C PHE A 55 -7.00 -9.44 -5.73
N ASN A 56 -7.44 -9.11 -6.95
CA ASN A 56 -7.17 -7.83 -7.58
C ASN A 56 -7.76 -6.67 -6.77
N GLU A 57 -9.02 -6.82 -6.37
CA GLU A 57 -9.79 -5.83 -5.65
C GLU A 57 -10.26 -6.41 -4.30
N THR A 58 -10.69 -5.52 -3.41
CA THR A 58 -11.24 -5.95 -2.13
C THR A 58 -12.48 -6.83 -2.31
N PRO A 59 -12.57 -8.00 -1.65
CA PRO A 59 -13.79 -8.82 -1.62
C PRO A 59 -15.04 -8.06 -1.18
N ARG A 60 -14.91 -6.96 -0.43
CA ARG A 60 -16.02 -6.14 0.03
C ARG A 60 -16.85 -5.55 -1.10
N LEU A 61 -16.27 -5.29 -2.27
CA LEU A 61 -16.97 -4.79 -3.46
C LEU A 61 -18.10 -5.72 -3.92
N THR A 62 -18.00 -7.03 -3.63
CA THR A 62 -19.04 -8.00 -4.01
C THR A 62 -20.24 -8.01 -3.05
N PHE A 63 -20.07 -7.54 -1.80
CA PHE A 63 -21.07 -7.65 -0.75
C PHE A 63 -21.61 -6.32 -0.24
N ALA A 64 -20.80 -5.28 -0.25
CA ALA A 64 -21.16 -3.99 0.31
C ALA A 64 -21.86 -3.12 -0.73
N ARG A 65 -22.74 -2.21 -0.28
CA ARG A 65 -23.19 -1.09 -1.11
C ARG A 65 -21.95 -0.30 -1.53
N PHE A 66 -21.88 0.06 -2.80
CA PHE A 66 -20.74 0.79 -3.35
C PHE A 66 -20.51 2.12 -2.61
N GLN A 67 -19.26 2.31 -2.23
CA GLN A 67 -18.68 3.55 -1.71
C GLN A 67 -17.33 3.75 -2.40
N PRO A 68 -16.98 4.95 -2.86
CA PRO A 68 -15.71 5.20 -3.59
C PRO A 68 -14.47 4.71 -2.83
N GLU A 69 -14.48 4.79 -1.51
CA GLU A 69 -13.38 4.37 -0.63
C GLU A 69 -13.07 2.86 -0.72
N LEU A 70 -14.05 2.05 -1.18
CA LEU A 70 -13.84 0.62 -1.42
C LEU A 70 -12.87 0.35 -2.58
N LEU A 71 -12.66 1.33 -3.46
CA LEU A 71 -11.70 1.23 -4.55
C LEU A 71 -10.29 1.69 -4.14
N LEU A 72 -10.13 2.28 -2.96
CA LEU A 72 -8.84 2.77 -2.51
C LEU A 72 -8.02 1.65 -1.88
N HIS A 73 -6.73 1.65 -2.20
CA HIS A 73 -5.74 0.71 -1.69
C HIS A 73 -4.71 1.42 -0.82
N LEU A 74 -4.10 0.70 0.12
CA LEU A 74 -2.90 1.17 0.82
C LEU A 74 -1.66 1.13 -0.08
N THR A 75 -1.64 0.18 -1.01
CA THR A 75 -0.58 0.06 -2.03
C THR A 75 -1.21 -0.06 -3.40
N SER A 76 -0.68 0.67 -4.39
CA SER A 76 -1.09 0.47 -5.78
C SER A 76 -0.85 -0.99 -6.21
N PRO A 77 -1.53 -1.50 -7.24
CA PRO A 77 -1.30 -2.84 -7.77
C PRO A 77 0.17 -3.08 -8.16
N GLU A 78 0.84 -2.06 -8.73
CA GLU A 78 2.25 -2.10 -9.13
C GLU A 78 3.14 -2.25 -7.89
N LYS A 79 2.97 -1.37 -6.90
CA LYS A 79 3.74 -1.40 -5.65
C LYS A 79 3.52 -2.68 -4.86
N ARG A 80 2.29 -3.19 -4.88
CA ARG A 80 1.95 -4.46 -4.26
C ARG A 80 2.70 -5.63 -4.92
N SER A 81 2.81 -5.61 -6.26
CA SER A 81 3.57 -6.61 -7.01
C SER A 81 5.07 -6.52 -6.71
N GLU A 82 5.64 -5.32 -6.64
CA GLU A 82 7.03 -5.09 -6.21
C GLU A 82 7.29 -5.68 -4.82
N LYS A 83 6.40 -5.39 -3.87
CA LYS A 83 6.52 -5.91 -2.49
C LYS A 83 6.43 -7.43 -2.41
N PHE A 84 5.56 -8.06 -3.17
CA PHE A 84 5.55 -9.53 -3.26
C PHE A 84 6.88 -10.08 -3.79
N GLN A 85 7.46 -9.43 -4.79
CA GLN A 85 8.77 -9.83 -5.31
C GLN A 85 9.89 -9.65 -4.28
N GLU A 86 9.90 -8.53 -3.54
CA GLU A 86 10.84 -8.30 -2.43
C GLU A 86 10.71 -9.37 -1.33
N TYR A 87 9.49 -9.85 -1.06
CA TYR A 87 9.23 -10.91 -0.09
C TYR A 87 9.58 -12.31 -0.60
N GLY A 88 10.08 -12.42 -1.83
CA GLY A 88 10.56 -13.66 -2.41
C GLY A 88 9.47 -14.53 -3.04
N VAL A 89 8.33 -13.94 -3.41
CA VAL A 89 7.26 -14.66 -4.12
C VAL A 89 7.73 -15.04 -5.52
N ASP A 90 7.60 -16.31 -5.89
CA ASP A 90 7.92 -16.82 -7.21
C ASP A 90 6.75 -16.64 -8.20
N GLU A 91 5.54 -16.98 -7.74
CA GLU A 91 4.32 -16.88 -8.56
C GLU A 91 3.18 -16.21 -7.78
N LEU A 92 2.54 -15.25 -8.42
CA LEU A 92 1.41 -14.49 -7.88
C LEU A 92 0.15 -14.79 -8.70
N TYR A 93 -0.84 -15.41 -8.09
CA TYR A 93 -2.16 -15.64 -8.67
C TYR A 93 -3.12 -14.54 -8.17
N LEU A 94 -3.50 -13.67 -9.10
CA LEU A 94 -4.46 -12.58 -8.88
C LEU A 94 -5.83 -13.03 -9.39
N MET A 95 -6.77 -13.20 -8.47
CA MET A 95 -8.11 -13.66 -8.78
C MET A 95 -9.15 -12.55 -8.67
N ASN A 96 -10.11 -12.54 -9.58
CA ASN A 96 -11.29 -11.69 -9.48
C ASN A 96 -12.26 -12.27 -8.45
N PHE A 97 -12.54 -11.52 -7.39
CA PHE A 97 -13.53 -11.92 -6.38
C PHE A 97 -14.94 -11.62 -6.90
N THR A 98 -15.55 -12.60 -7.57
CA THR A 98 -16.87 -12.47 -8.19
C THR A 98 -17.97 -13.03 -7.29
N SER A 99 -19.25 -12.71 -7.60
CA SER A 99 -20.40 -13.35 -6.97
C SER A 99 -20.40 -14.88 -7.14
N HIS A 100 -19.87 -15.40 -8.24
CA HIS A 100 -19.71 -16.84 -8.43
C HIS A 100 -18.68 -17.41 -7.46
N PHE A 101 -17.48 -16.81 -7.38
CA PHE A 101 -16.44 -17.25 -6.47
C PHE A 101 -16.87 -17.14 -4.99
N SER A 102 -17.64 -16.11 -4.63
CA SER A 102 -18.12 -15.91 -3.26
C SER A 102 -18.99 -17.05 -2.73
N LYS A 103 -19.53 -17.91 -3.62
CA LYS A 103 -20.35 -19.09 -3.29
C LYS A 103 -19.54 -20.39 -3.19
N VAL A 104 -18.24 -20.34 -3.45
CA VAL A 104 -17.36 -21.52 -3.36
C VAL A 104 -17.25 -21.95 -1.91
N SER A 105 -17.56 -23.24 -1.63
CA SER A 105 -17.40 -23.81 -0.28
C SER A 105 -15.93 -23.96 0.09
N SER A 106 -15.64 -24.01 1.39
CA SER A 106 -14.27 -24.24 1.87
C SER A 106 -13.68 -25.55 1.35
N ASP A 107 -14.48 -26.62 1.29
CA ASP A 107 -14.03 -27.91 0.76
C ASP A 107 -13.70 -27.85 -0.73
N LEU A 108 -14.54 -27.16 -1.51
CA LEU A 108 -14.30 -26.97 -2.93
C LEU A 108 -13.06 -26.09 -3.15
N PHE A 109 -12.87 -25.06 -2.31
CA PHE A 109 -11.68 -24.21 -2.36
C PHE A 109 -10.41 -25.02 -2.09
N ILE A 110 -10.40 -25.85 -1.06
CA ILE A 110 -9.26 -26.75 -0.77
C ILE A 110 -9.02 -27.67 -1.97
N LYS A 111 -10.08 -28.36 -2.44
CA LYS A 111 -9.97 -29.37 -3.50
C LYS A 111 -9.54 -28.80 -4.85
N LYS A 112 -9.99 -27.62 -5.24
CA LYS A 112 -9.80 -27.08 -6.58
C LYS A 112 -8.71 -26.01 -6.66
N TYR A 113 -8.60 -25.14 -5.65
CA TYR A 113 -7.63 -24.06 -5.68
C TYR A 113 -6.34 -24.45 -4.97
N ILE A 114 -6.40 -24.94 -3.72
CA ILE A 114 -5.19 -25.24 -2.97
C ILE A 114 -4.44 -26.42 -3.60
N TYR A 115 -5.12 -27.52 -3.87
CA TYR A 115 -4.49 -28.66 -4.57
C TYR A 115 -4.21 -28.36 -6.05
N GLY A 116 -5.03 -27.55 -6.72
CA GLY A 116 -4.78 -27.09 -8.09
C GLY A 116 -3.48 -26.30 -8.22
N LEU A 117 -3.15 -25.50 -7.21
CA LEU A 117 -1.86 -24.79 -7.11
C LEU A 117 -0.70 -25.67 -6.64
N ARG A 118 -0.90 -26.99 -6.51
CA ARG A 118 0.11 -27.97 -6.05
C ARG A 118 0.70 -27.64 -4.67
N ALA A 119 -0.09 -26.99 -3.80
CA ALA A 119 0.35 -26.63 -2.47
C ALA A 119 0.74 -27.89 -1.66
N LYS A 120 1.94 -27.87 -1.07
CA LYS A 120 2.45 -28.87 -0.13
C LYS A 120 2.41 -28.35 1.31
N ALA A 121 2.38 -27.05 1.47
CA ALA A 121 2.18 -26.36 2.74
C ALA A 121 1.35 -25.09 2.49
N ALA A 122 0.65 -24.63 3.52
CA ALA A 122 -0.09 -23.37 3.48
C ALA A 122 0.33 -22.48 4.64
N VAL A 123 0.37 -21.15 4.41
CA VAL A 123 0.62 -20.14 5.42
C VAL A 123 -0.52 -19.13 5.39
N VAL A 124 -1.15 -18.90 6.54
CA VAL A 124 -2.29 -18.02 6.70
C VAL A 124 -2.15 -17.18 7.97
N GLY A 125 -2.81 -16.03 8.03
CA GLY A 125 -2.92 -15.25 9.27
C GLY A 125 -3.92 -15.87 10.26
N PHE A 126 -3.81 -15.54 11.53
CA PHE A 126 -4.71 -16.02 12.60
C PHE A 126 -6.18 -15.67 12.35
N ASP A 127 -6.47 -14.57 11.67
CA ASP A 127 -7.81 -14.11 11.34
C ASP A 127 -8.30 -14.52 9.94
N TYR A 128 -7.53 -15.36 9.24
CA TYR A 128 -7.86 -15.80 7.89
C TYR A 128 -9.21 -16.53 7.83
N LYS A 129 -10.06 -16.10 6.89
CA LYS A 129 -11.35 -16.70 6.61
C LYS A 129 -11.49 -16.98 5.11
N PHE A 130 -12.04 -18.14 4.76
CA PHE A 130 -12.21 -18.54 3.37
C PHE A 130 -13.50 -19.37 3.15
N GLY A 131 -13.89 -19.48 1.88
CA GLY A 131 -15.13 -20.13 1.49
C GLY A 131 -16.37 -19.30 1.86
N HIS A 132 -17.52 -19.62 1.24
CA HIS A 132 -18.78 -18.94 1.53
C HIS A 132 -19.21 -19.11 2.99
N ASN A 133 -18.85 -20.22 3.59
CA ASN A 133 -19.09 -20.57 5.00
C ASN A 133 -18.06 -19.96 5.97
N ARG A 134 -17.12 -19.14 5.48
CA ARG A 134 -16.16 -18.36 6.26
C ARG A 134 -15.40 -19.15 7.32
N THR A 135 -14.89 -20.33 6.95
CA THR A 135 -14.10 -21.18 7.85
C THR A 135 -12.73 -20.58 8.13
N SER A 136 -12.11 -21.00 9.24
CA SER A 136 -10.80 -20.50 9.71
C SER A 136 -9.61 -21.28 9.18
N GLY A 137 -8.40 -20.80 9.51
CA GLY A 137 -7.16 -21.53 9.30
C GLY A 137 -7.13 -22.92 9.98
N ASP A 138 -7.80 -23.09 11.13
CA ASP A 138 -7.92 -24.41 11.79
C ASP A 138 -8.76 -25.39 10.99
N TYR A 139 -9.80 -24.91 10.30
CA TYR A 139 -10.54 -25.76 9.37
C TYR A 139 -9.64 -26.21 8.22
N LEU A 140 -8.84 -25.29 7.68
CA LEU A 140 -7.84 -25.62 6.66
C LEU A 140 -6.86 -26.68 7.17
N ALA A 141 -6.33 -26.51 8.38
CA ALA A 141 -5.37 -27.44 8.98
C ALA A 141 -5.94 -28.86 9.16
N ARG A 142 -7.24 -28.99 9.42
CA ARG A 142 -7.90 -30.31 9.55
C ARG A 142 -8.24 -30.97 8.22
N ASN A 143 -8.44 -30.21 7.15
CA ASN A 143 -8.97 -30.72 5.88
C ASN A 143 -7.96 -30.67 4.71
N PHE A 144 -6.82 -30.04 4.89
CA PHE A 144 -5.70 -30.06 3.95
C PHE A 144 -4.67 -31.09 4.40
N LYS A 145 -4.17 -31.92 3.49
CA LYS A 145 -3.22 -33.00 3.82
C LYS A 145 -1.80 -32.51 4.14
N GLY A 146 -1.44 -31.29 3.73
CA GLY A 146 -0.16 -30.69 4.04
C GLY A 146 -0.17 -29.91 5.34
N PRO A 147 0.98 -29.51 5.89
CA PRO A 147 1.04 -28.64 7.06
C PRO A 147 0.46 -27.26 6.77
N VAL A 148 -0.29 -26.73 7.74
CA VAL A 148 -0.82 -25.36 7.73
C VAL A 148 -0.20 -24.59 8.88
N TYR A 149 0.45 -23.49 8.54
CA TYR A 149 1.06 -22.58 9.51
C TYR A 149 0.17 -21.36 9.67
N ILE A 150 -0.41 -21.23 10.85
CA ILE A 150 -1.23 -20.08 11.23
C ILE A 150 -0.30 -19.12 11.96
N ILE A 151 -0.10 -17.94 11.39
CA ILE A 151 0.77 -16.91 11.97
C ILE A 151 -0.04 -16.09 12.95
N ASP A 152 0.49 -15.98 14.16
CA ASP A 152 -0.11 -15.22 15.24
C ASP A 152 -0.19 -13.72 14.91
N GLU A 153 -1.01 -13.02 15.69
CA GLU A 153 -1.15 -11.57 15.60
C GLU A 153 0.20 -10.87 15.88
N ILE A 154 0.57 -9.98 14.96
CA ILE A 154 1.70 -9.07 15.18
C ILE A 154 1.14 -7.74 15.70
N SER A 155 1.64 -7.33 16.84
CA SER A 155 1.22 -6.10 17.53
C SER A 155 2.37 -5.10 17.66
N GLU A 156 2.02 -3.84 17.71
CA GLU A 156 2.95 -2.74 18.01
C GLU A 156 2.28 -1.74 18.95
N GLY A 157 2.95 -1.44 20.07
CA GLY A 157 2.38 -0.61 21.14
C GLY A 157 1.16 -1.24 21.83
N GLY A 158 1.07 -2.58 21.87
CA GLY A 158 -0.06 -3.31 22.45
C GLY A 158 -1.31 -3.37 21.55
N GLU A 159 -1.24 -2.87 20.33
CA GLU A 159 -2.33 -2.89 19.36
C GLU A 159 -1.95 -3.66 18.10
N LYS A 160 -2.91 -4.42 17.56
CA LYS A 160 -2.77 -5.17 16.30
C LYS A 160 -2.29 -4.28 15.15
N ILE A 161 -1.29 -4.77 14.39
CA ILE A 161 -0.95 -4.21 13.09
C ILE A 161 -1.97 -4.71 12.05
N SER A 162 -2.72 -3.79 11.45
CA SER A 162 -3.75 -4.13 10.46
C SER A 162 -3.89 -3.06 9.39
N SER A 163 -4.36 -3.45 8.19
CA SER A 163 -4.66 -2.51 7.12
C SER A 163 -5.70 -1.44 7.55
N THR A 164 -6.64 -1.79 8.42
CA THR A 164 -7.63 -0.83 8.95
C THR A 164 -6.97 0.26 9.80
N ARG A 165 -6.11 -0.13 10.75
CA ARG A 165 -5.36 0.83 11.58
C ARG A 165 -4.45 1.72 10.73
N ILE A 166 -3.78 1.15 9.73
CA ILE A 166 -2.89 1.91 8.84
C ILE A 166 -3.68 2.92 8.01
N ARG A 167 -4.84 2.53 7.45
CA ARG A 167 -5.72 3.47 6.73
C ARG A 167 -6.15 4.64 7.61
N GLN A 168 -6.54 4.36 8.84
CA GLN A 168 -6.91 5.39 9.81
C GLN A 168 -5.75 6.36 10.05
N LEU A 169 -4.55 5.86 10.34
CA LEU A 169 -3.35 6.69 10.55
C LEU A 169 -3.04 7.59 9.34
N ILE A 170 -3.16 7.06 8.12
CA ILE A 170 -2.95 7.85 6.90
C ILE A 170 -4.02 8.93 6.78
N THR A 171 -5.30 8.60 6.94
CA THR A 171 -6.40 9.56 6.84
C THR A 171 -6.42 10.60 7.96
N GLU A 172 -5.78 10.33 9.08
CA GLU A 172 -5.52 11.28 10.17
C GLU A 172 -4.22 12.09 9.96
N GLY A 173 -3.41 11.75 8.96
CA GLY A 173 -2.14 12.41 8.64
C GLY A 173 -0.95 11.93 9.47
N ASN A 174 -1.11 10.87 10.24
CA ASN A 174 -0.01 10.26 11.02
C ASN A 174 0.78 9.25 10.15
N VAL A 175 1.37 9.77 9.07
CA VAL A 175 2.11 8.95 8.08
C VAL A 175 3.37 8.32 8.68
N GLU A 176 3.99 8.96 9.67
CA GLU A 176 5.16 8.45 10.37
C GLU A 176 4.85 7.13 11.09
N LYS A 177 3.74 7.09 11.83
CA LYS A 177 3.27 5.86 12.50
C LYS A 177 2.78 4.82 11.49
N ALA A 178 2.11 5.23 10.43
CA ALA A 178 1.69 4.33 9.34
C ALA A 178 2.91 3.63 8.71
N ASN A 179 4.00 4.36 8.45
CA ASN A 179 5.25 3.83 7.90
C ASN A 179 5.90 2.80 8.83
N GLN A 180 5.88 3.04 10.15
CA GLN A 180 6.34 2.07 11.15
C GLN A 180 5.58 0.74 11.05
N LEU A 181 4.25 0.79 10.93
CA LEU A 181 3.42 -0.40 10.84
C LEU A 181 3.52 -1.10 9.47
N LEU A 182 3.73 -0.33 8.42
CA LEU A 182 3.98 -0.84 7.06
C LEU A 182 5.35 -1.54 6.97
N GLY A 183 6.37 -1.01 7.66
CA GLY A 183 7.76 -1.41 7.50
C GLY A 183 8.42 -0.81 6.24
N TYR A 184 7.76 0.17 5.61
CA TYR A 184 8.27 0.93 4.47
C TYR A 184 7.54 2.29 4.39
N GLU A 185 8.04 3.20 3.56
CA GLU A 185 7.45 4.53 3.39
C GLU A 185 6.21 4.46 2.50
N PHE A 186 5.07 4.91 3.03
CA PHE A 186 3.82 5.04 2.29
C PHE A 186 4.00 6.03 1.14
N SER A 187 3.51 5.69 -0.04
CA SER A 187 3.71 6.50 -1.23
C SER A 187 2.45 6.67 -2.07
N THR A 188 2.45 7.73 -2.86
CA THR A 188 1.40 8.08 -3.82
C THR A 188 2.04 8.45 -5.15
N CYS A 189 1.59 7.85 -6.25
CA CYS A 189 1.99 8.24 -7.60
C CYS A 189 1.04 9.29 -8.17
N GLY A 190 1.60 10.28 -8.84
CA GLY A 190 0.85 11.31 -9.53
C GLY A 190 1.52 11.74 -10.83
N MET A 191 0.71 12.15 -11.79
CA MET A 191 1.19 12.80 -13.00
C MET A 191 1.37 14.30 -12.71
N VAL A 192 2.50 14.85 -13.10
CA VAL A 192 2.75 16.30 -12.97
C VAL A 192 1.92 17.05 -14.01
N VAL A 193 1.08 17.96 -13.52
CA VAL A 193 0.16 18.74 -14.33
C VAL A 193 0.39 20.24 -14.16
N HIS A 194 -0.13 21.04 -15.09
CA HIS A 194 -0.09 22.48 -14.95
C HIS A 194 -1.00 22.95 -13.80
N GLY A 195 -0.46 23.81 -12.94
CA GLY A 195 -1.18 24.52 -11.89
C GLY A 195 -1.15 26.03 -12.14
N ASP A 196 -1.47 26.81 -11.11
CA ASP A 196 -1.52 28.28 -11.21
C ASP A 196 -0.12 28.95 -11.30
N ALA A 197 0.94 28.20 -11.17
CA ALA A 197 2.36 28.65 -11.20
C ALA A 197 2.70 29.79 -10.20
N ARG A 198 1.85 30.06 -9.19
CA ARG A 198 2.02 31.14 -8.20
C ARG A 198 3.26 30.93 -7.33
N GLY A 199 3.63 29.66 -7.04
CA GLY A 199 4.83 29.37 -6.26
C GLY A 199 6.10 29.92 -6.87
N ARG A 200 6.23 29.99 -8.20
CA ARG A 200 7.40 30.56 -8.89
C ARG A 200 7.59 32.04 -8.59
N THR A 201 6.51 32.81 -8.48
CA THR A 201 6.57 34.27 -8.23
C THR A 201 7.03 34.63 -6.82
N ILE A 202 6.91 33.68 -5.88
CA ILE A 202 7.29 33.83 -4.47
C ILE A 202 8.53 33.02 -4.08
N GLY A 203 9.22 32.41 -5.05
CA GLY A 203 10.47 31.64 -4.82
C GLY A 203 10.28 30.22 -4.31
N PHE A 204 9.05 29.66 -4.41
CA PHE A 204 8.72 28.28 -4.04
C PHE A 204 8.01 27.57 -5.20
N PRO A 205 8.72 27.25 -6.29
CA PRO A 205 8.12 26.51 -7.40
C PRO A 205 7.60 25.16 -6.92
N THR A 206 6.38 24.78 -7.35
CA THR A 206 5.76 23.51 -7.00
C THR A 206 5.38 22.72 -8.25
N ALA A 207 5.56 21.41 -8.20
CA ALA A 207 4.93 20.46 -9.10
C ALA A 207 3.51 20.18 -8.59
N ASN A 208 2.51 20.44 -9.43
CA ASN A 208 1.12 20.04 -9.14
C ASN A 208 0.91 18.61 -9.63
N LEU A 209 0.28 17.77 -8.80
CA LEU A 209 0.10 16.37 -9.12
C LEU A 209 -1.37 15.98 -9.19
N ALA A 210 -1.73 15.30 -10.27
CA ALA A 210 -2.96 14.54 -10.38
C ALA A 210 -2.70 13.10 -9.93
N PRO A 211 -3.26 12.62 -8.80
CA PRO A 211 -3.09 11.23 -8.38
C PRO A 211 -3.63 10.29 -9.45
N ILE A 212 -2.82 9.35 -9.89
CA ILE A 212 -3.18 8.39 -10.94
C ILE A 212 -3.52 7.01 -10.40
N ASN A 213 -3.07 6.70 -9.18
CA ASN A 213 -3.34 5.45 -8.51
C ASN A 213 -4.50 5.62 -7.53
N ARG A 214 -5.30 4.58 -7.36
CA ARG A 214 -6.38 4.52 -6.38
C ARG A 214 -5.83 4.20 -4.98
N THR A 215 -4.91 5.05 -4.49
CA THR A 215 -4.34 4.93 -3.13
C THR A 215 -4.99 5.96 -2.21
N TYR A 216 -5.01 5.64 -0.91
CA TYR A 216 -5.37 6.62 0.11
C TYR A 216 -4.43 7.82 0.01
N LEU A 217 -4.95 8.99 0.34
CA LEU A 217 -4.16 10.21 0.52
C LEU A 217 -4.13 10.57 2.00
N PRO A 218 -3.02 11.15 2.49
CA PRO A 218 -2.96 11.66 3.85
C PRO A 218 -3.97 12.79 4.10
N ALA A 219 -4.24 13.10 5.36
CA ALA A 219 -5.04 14.27 5.75
C ALA A 219 -4.46 15.56 5.17
N ASP A 220 -5.31 16.58 5.02
CA ASP A 220 -4.89 17.93 4.63
C ASP A 220 -3.74 18.43 5.51
N GLY A 221 -2.69 18.96 4.89
CA GLY A 221 -1.52 19.44 5.62
C GLY A 221 -0.27 19.64 4.76
N VAL A 222 0.81 20.00 5.41
CA VAL A 222 2.14 20.10 4.82
C VAL A 222 3.02 18.99 5.41
N TYR A 223 3.71 18.29 4.54
CA TYR A 223 4.48 17.09 4.88
C TYR A 223 5.92 17.19 4.41
N ILE A 224 6.81 16.61 5.17
CA ILE A 224 8.14 16.22 4.70
C ILE A 224 7.94 15.00 3.80
N SER A 225 8.53 15.02 2.64
CA SER A 225 8.44 13.92 1.68
C SER A 225 9.77 13.72 0.94
N ASN A 226 9.92 12.56 0.34
CA ASN A 226 10.86 12.35 -0.76
C ASN A 226 10.05 12.19 -2.05
N VAL A 227 10.61 12.64 -3.15
CA VAL A 227 10.02 12.47 -4.48
C VAL A 227 11.00 11.69 -5.34
N LEU A 228 10.51 10.62 -5.97
CA LEU A 228 11.28 9.83 -6.93
C LEU A 228 10.98 10.33 -8.35
N ILE A 229 12.03 10.80 -9.03
CA ILE A 229 11.99 11.30 -10.41
C ILE A 229 13.10 10.60 -11.18
N ASN A 230 12.77 9.88 -12.23
CA ASN A 230 13.75 9.21 -13.10
C ASN A 230 14.81 8.40 -12.33
N GLY A 231 14.37 7.65 -11.28
CA GLY A 231 15.23 6.81 -10.45
C GLY A 231 16.05 7.53 -9.39
N LYS A 232 15.91 8.86 -9.25
CA LYS A 232 16.64 9.68 -8.25
C LYS A 232 15.67 10.25 -7.22
N TYR A 233 16.05 10.16 -5.93
CA TYR A 233 15.29 10.73 -4.83
C TYR A 233 15.69 12.19 -4.58
N TYR A 234 14.66 13.02 -4.39
CA TYR A 234 14.81 14.42 -3.99
C TYR A 234 13.99 14.67 -2.72
N ARG A 235 14.56 15.43 -1.79
CA ARG A 235 13.80 15.92 -0.64
C ARG A 235 12.78 16.96 -1.10
N ALA A 236 11.61 16.95 -0.49
CA ALA A 236 10.55 17.89 -0.80
C ALA A 236 9.73 18.26 0.44
N MET A 237 9.01 19.36 0.37
CA MET A 237 7.83 19.61 1.17
C MET A 237 6.60 19.49 0.27
N THR A 238 5.66 18.66 0.66
CA THR A 238 4.45 18.38 -0.11
C THR A 238 3.23 18.85 0.66
N SER A 239 2.38 19.65 0.03
CA SER A 239 1.09 20.06 0.57
C SER A 239 -0.05 19.27 -0.06
N ILE A 240 -1.01 18.89 0.75
CA ILE A 240 -2.28 18.34 0.32
C ILE A 240 -3.41 19.10 1.01
N GLY A 241 -4.40 19.49 0.26
CA GLY A 241 -5.54 20.25 0.80
C GLY A 241 -6.12 21.24 -0.20
N LYS A 242 -7.15 21.95 0.23
CA LYS A 242 -7.77 23.04 -0.56
C LYS A 242 -6.90 24.29 -0.48
N ASN A 243 -6.80 25.03 -1.58
CA ASN A 243 -6.05 26.28 -1.60
C ASN A 243 -6.87 27.43 -0.96
N ILE A 244 -7.06 27.36 0.37
CA ILE A 244 -7.94 28.27 1.13
C ILE A 244 -7.45 29.72 1.15
N THR A 245 -6.16 29.97 1.02
CA THR A 245 -5.57 31.33 1.00
C THR A 245 -6.03 32.12 -0.23
N PHE A 246 -6.26 31.44 -1.35
CA PHE A 246 -6.68 32.05 -2.61
C PHE A 246 -8.13 31.69 -3.00
N GLY A 247 -8.95 31.19 -2.05
CA GLY A 247 -10.36 30.88 -2.28
C GLY A 247 -10.62 29.58 -3.09
N GLY A 248 -9.63 28.71 -3.25
CA GLY A 248 -9.78 27.44 -3.95
C GLY A 248 -10.60 26.43 -3.14
N THR A 249 -11.45 25.67 -3.83
CA THR A 249 -12.32 24.61 -3.25
C THR A 249 -11.87 23.19 -3.62
N GLU A 250 -11.06 23.05 -4.66
CA GLU A 250 -10.56 21.77 -5.15
C GLU A 250 -9.38 21.28 -4.31
N LEU A 251 -9.33 19.97 -4.12
CA LEU A 251 -8.18 19.31 -3.48
C LEU A 251 -6.97 19.41 -4.42
N ARG A 252 -5.87 19.90 -3.89
CA ARG A 252 -4.58 20.01 -4.60
C ARG A 252 -3.51 19.20 -3.89
N LEU A 253 -2.66 18.62 -4.68
CA LEU A 253 -1.44 17.93 -4.24
C LEU A 253 -0.28 18.65 -4.92
N GLU A 254 0.54 19.33 -4.13
CA GLU A 254 1.64 20.17 -4.62
C GLU A 254 2.95 19.81 -3.91
N ALA A 255 4.01 19.55 -4.66
CA ALA A 255 5.33 19.26 -4.12
C ALA A 255 6.32 20.35 -4.49
N ASN A 256 6.90 21.04 -3.49
CA ASN A 256 8.08 21.86 -3.66
C ASN A 256 9.32 20.97 -3.52
N ILE A 257 9.95 20.63 -4.63
CA ILE A 257 11.07 19.68 -4.73
C ILE A 257 12.36 20.46 -4.58
N PHE A 258 13.19 20.11 -3.59
CA PHE A 258 14.43 20.85 -3.32
C PHE A 258 15.55 20.39 -4.25
N ASP A 259 16.40 21.33 -4.62
CA ASP A 259 17.58 21.10 -5.47
C ASP A 259 17.25 20.40 -6.80
N PHE A 260 16.05 20.70 -7.32
CA PHE A 260 15.57 20.21 -8.60
C PHE A 260 15.23 21.39 -9.52
N ASP A 261 15.82 21.38 -10.71
CA ASP A 261 15.57 22.35 -11.76
C ASP A 261 15.41 21.61 -13.09
N GLY A 262 14.21 21.16 -13.36
CA GLY A 262 13.86 20.39 -14.55
C GLY A 262 12.39 20.58 -14.94
N ASP A 263 12.11 20.36 -16.23
CA ASP A 263 10.75 20.27 -16.74
C ASP A 263 10.29 18.81 -16.66
N ILE A 264 9.24 18.57 -15.87
CA ILE A 264 8.67 17.24 -15.62
C ILE A 264 7.14 17.20 -15.88
N TYR A 265 6.60 18.19 -16.60
CA TYR A 265 5.18 18.16 -16.96
C TYR A 265 4.85 16.91 -17.79
N GLY A 266 3.76 16.23 -17.43
CA GLY A 266 3.35 14.97 -18.03
C GLY A 266 4.10 13.73 -17.53
N GLU A 267 5.17 13.90 -16.74
CA GLU A 267 5.85 12.76 -16.12
C GLU A 267 5.09 12.24 -14.89
N THR A 268 5.21 10.94 -14.65
CA THR A 268 4.72 10.32 -13.43
C THR A 268 5.83 10.29 -12.39
N ILE A 269 5.56 10.83 -11.22
CA ILE A 269 6.47 10.82 -10.07
C ILE A 269 5.83 10.15 -8.86
N GLU A 270 6.65 9.62 -7.95
CA GLU A 270 6.19 8.97 -6.72
C GLU A 270 6.60 9.81 -5.51
N ILE A 271 5.61 10.17 -4.66
CA ILE A 271 5.80 10.90 -3.41
C ILE A 271 5.81 9.91 -2.26
N PHE A 272 6.87 9.87 -1.49
CA PHE A 272 7.01 9.11 -0.25
C PHE A 272 6.74 10.03 0.93
N TRP A 273 5.68 9.75 1.67
CA TRP A 273 5.23 10.55 2.81
C TRP A 273 6.02 10.19 4.06
N LEU A 274 6.71 11.15 4.65
CA LEU A 274 7.62 10.88 5.77
C LEU A 274 7.06 11.35 7.11
N LYS A 275 6.65 12.63 7.18
CA LYS A 275 6.16 13.24 8.42
C LYS A 275 5.28 14.44 8.14
N ARG A 276 4.19 14.60 8.90
CA ARG A 276 3.37 15.82 8.84
C ARG A 276 4.08 16.94 9.59
N ILE A 277 4.29 18.09 8.93
CA ILE A 277 4.87 19.30 9.54
C ILE A 277 3.78 20.06 10.30
N ARG A 278 2.63 20.29 9.64
CA ARG A 278 1.51 21.07 10.16
C ARG A 278 0.21 20.86 9.37
N GLU A 279 -0.86 21.37 9.91
CA GLU A 279 -2.14 21.50 9.20
C GLU A 279 -2.11 22.62 8.17
N MET A 280 -3.11 22.62 7.28
CA MET A 280 -3.35 23.76 6.39
C MET A 280 -3.80 24.98 7.18
N VAL A 281 -3.19 26.14 6.90
CA VAL A 281 -3.51 27.41 7.57
C VAL A 281 -3.77 28.47 6.50
N LYS A 282 -4.77 29.32 6.73
CA LYS A 282 -5.03 30.49 5.92
C LYS A 282 -4.11 31.64 6.37
N PHE A 283 -3.44 32.29 5.40
CA PHE A 283 -2.57 33.44 5.66
C PHE A 283 -3.28 34.74 5.27
N ASN A 284 -2.98 35.82 5.98
CA ASN A 284 -3.56 37.12 5.72
C ASN A 284 -2.89 37.88 4.54
N GLY A 285 -1.73 37.37 4.09
CA GLY A 285 -0.98 37.96 2.98
C GLY A 285 0.13 37.07 2.47
N ILE A 286 0.75 37.48 1.36
CA ILE A 286 1.84 36.75 0.71
C ILE A 286 3.08 36.66 1.60
N ASP A 287 3.42 37.73 2.32
CA ASP A 287 4.60 37.79 3.18
C ASP A 287 4.54 36.76 4.32
N ASP A 288 3.36 36.61 4.96
CA ASP A 288 3.16 35.60 6.02
C ASP A 288 3.26 34.18 5.44
N LEU A 289 2.72 33.96 4.24
CA LEU A 289 2.84 32.68 3.54
C LEU A 289 4.32 32.37 3.24
N VAL A 290 5.07 33.30 2.68
CA VAL A 290 6.51 33.12 2.36
C VAL A 290 7.33 32.85 3.61
N LYS A 291 7.06 33.58 4.71
CA LYS A 291 7.73 33.35 5.99
C LYS A 291 7.47 31.93 6.51
N GLN A 292 6.24 31.44 6.41
CA GLN A 292 5.92 30.09 6.83
C GLN A 292 6.55 29.03 5.90
N LEU A 293 6.52 29.22 4.58
CA LEU A 293 7.15 28.32 3.63
C LEU A 293 8.67 28.17 3.86
N LYS A 294 9.36 29.27 4.23
CA LYS A 294 10.79 29.22 4.61
C LYS A 294 11.01 28.35 5.83
N LYS A 295 10.17 28.49 6.86
CA LYS A 295 10.21 27.68 8.08
C LYS A 295 9.94 26.20 7.79
N ASP A 296 8.92 25.91 6.99
CA ASP A 296 8.57 24.54 6.59
C ASP A 296 9.72 23.88 5.81
N LYS A 297 10.35 24.63 4.89
CA LYS A 297 11.53 24.16 4.15
C LYS A 297 12.70 23.85 5.06
N GLU A 298 13.00 24.72 6.02
CA GLU A 298 14.05 24.50 7.01
C GLU A 298 13.79 23.24 7.84
N ILE A 299 12.56 23.04 8.31
CA ILE A 299 12.16 21.82 9.02
C ILE A 299 12.37 20.58 8.14
N ALA A 300 11.95 20.64 6.86
CA ALA A 300 12.07 19.51 5.95
C ALA A 300 13.51 19.16 5.61
N LEU A 301 14.39 20.16 5.45
CA LEU A 301 15.81 19.95 5.17
C LEU A 301 16.58 19.39 6.38
N ASN A 302 16.25 19.86 7.58
CA ASN A 302 16.92 19.43 8.82
C ASN A 302 16.39 18.11 9.37
N TRP A 303 15.23 17.62 8.87
CA TRP A 303 14.65 16.39 9.37
C TRP A 303 15.49 15.16 8.99
N LYS A 304 15.81 14.37 9.99
CA LYS A 304 16.46 13.06 9.84
C LYS A 304 15.50 11.99 10.34
N LYS A 305 15.47 10.87 9.64
CA LYS A 305 14.73 9.69 10.08
C LYS A 305 15.44 9.14 11.32
N ASP A 306 14.70 8.94 12.41
CA ASP A 306 15.26 8.32 13.60
C ASP A 306 15.75 6.90 13.28
N SER A 307 17.01 6.62 13.63
CA SER A 307 17.69 5.36 13.29
C SER A 307 17.07 4.11 13.95
N GLN A 308 16.02 4.29 14.79
CA GLN A 308 15.30 3.22 15.47
C GLN A 308 14.01 2.79 14.76
N THR A 309 13.70 3.37 13.59
CA THR A 309 12.44 3.12 12.89
C THR A 309 12.71 2.41 11.57
N LEU A 310 13.12 1.15 11.64
CA LEU A 310 12.92 0.05 10.64
C LEU A 310 13.83 -1.12 11.00
#